data_3735d1407a1d0408f9128d7f21d167a6
#
_entry.id   3735d1407a1d0408f9128d7f21d167a6
#
_cell.length_a   1.000
_cell.length_b   1.000
_cell.length_c   1.000
_cell.angle_alpha   90.00
_cell.angle_beta   90.00
_cell.angle_gamma   90.00
#
_symmetry.space_group_name_H-M   'P 1'
#
loop_
_entity.id
_entity.type
_entity.pdbx_description
1 polymer ?
#
loop_
_entity_poly.entity_id
_entity_poly.type
_entity_poly.pdbx_seq_one_letter_code
_entity_poly.pdbx_strand_id
1 'polypeptide(L)'
;MSFLKALSFAAVLLVCAGHAVAQITIPAASAIQLAGGKLNLNGADLQISGTLSVGPGLVTNANNISIAAGGLLDAGSGAINLSGNWSDLGSFIAGTSLVNFIDGGSAQAIFAGATTFYTASFSSTTGKNYLFPVGLTQTFTNSLTILGTAAQGIQFRSTAAGQAAFVNLQPSGTQNINFVGVSNVHATGQPLAPTQTNDGGTGDAVGWFGLLAVAVAAVPAPLLSPFGLLLLGLLLMGLARKFRSLSTRCLA
;
A
#
# COMPACT_ATOMS: atom_id res chain seq x y z
N MET A 1 -70.85 -32.46 27.16
CA MET A 1 -69.44 -32.67 27.52
C MET A 1 -68.62 -32.09 26.39
N SER A 2 -68.11 -30.88 26.58
CA SER A 2 -67.36 -30.16 25.58
C SER A 2 -65.92 -30.02 26.09
N PHE A 3 -64.97 -30.66 25.39
CA PHE A 3 -63.52 -30.56 25.70
C PHE A 3 -62.92 -29.32 25.02
N LEU A 4 -62.67 -28.32 25.83
CA LEU A 4 -61.92 -27.15 25.41
C LEU A 4 -60.40 -27.53 25.30
N LYS A 5 -59.85 -27.61 24.10
CA LYS A 5 -58.41 -27.77 23.88
C LYS A 5 -57.75 -26.41 24.04
N ALA A 6 -56.97 -26.22 25.11
CA ALA A 6 -56.12 -25.08 25.28
C ALA A 6 -54.92 -25.22 24.36
N LEU A 7 -54.79 -24.31 23.38
CA LEU A 7 -53.64 -24.19 22.49
C LEU A 7 -52.59 -23.29 23.18
N SER A 8 -51.54 -23.93 23.72
CA SER A 8 -50.39 -23.19 24.29
C SER A 8 -49.53 -22.63 23.16
N PHE A 9 -49.59 -21.32 22.96
CA PHE A 9 -48.69 -20.62 22.07
C PHE A 9 -47.39 -20.36 22.83
N ALA A 10 -46.35 -21.16 22.57
CA ALA A 10 -44.99 -20.87 23.02
C ALA A 10 -44.40 -19.80 22.09
N ALA A 11 -44.35 -18.56 22.55
CA ALA A 11 -43.62 -17.49 21.87
C ALA A 11 -42.13 -17.76 22.03
N VAL A 12 -41.48 -18.23 20.97
CA VAL A 12 -40.03 -18.28 20.90
C VAL A 12 -39.51 -16.86 20.69
N LEU A 13 -39.06 -16.22 21.78
CA LEU A 13 -38.40 -14.94 21.74
C LEU A 13 -36.97 -15.16 21.20
N LEU A 14 -36.77 -14.99 19.88
CA LEU A 14 -35.45 -14.99 19.26
C LEU A 14 -34.75 -13.67 19.64
N VAL A 15 -34.01 -13.70 20.74
CA VAL A 15 -33.13 -12.59 21.10
C VAL A 15 -31.98 -12.60 20.10
N CYS A 16 -32.05 -11.80 19.04
CA CYS A 16 -30.90 -11.39 18.27
C CYS A 16 -30.00 -10.58 19.20
N ALA A 17 -29.05 -11.24 19.85
CA ALA A 17 -27.92 -10.56 20.49
C ALA A 17 -27.04 -9.96 19.37
N GLY A 18 -27.44 -8.78 18.89
CA GLY A 18 -26.53 -7.94 18.10
C GLY A 18 -25.31 -7.69 18.98
N HIS A 19 -24.14 -8.12 18.52
CA HIS A 19 -22.90 -7.75 19.19
C HIS A 19 -22.77 -6.24 19.08
N ALA A 20 -23.08 -5.53 20.16
CA ALA A 20 -22.81 -4.11 20.25
C ALA A 20 -21.26 -3.98 20.23
N VAL A 21 -20.71 -3.55 19.11
CA VAL A 21 -19.30 -3.21 19.04
C VAL A 21 -19.11 -2.02 19.98
N ALA A 22 -18.27 -2.19 21.00
CA ALA A 22 -17.97 -1.10 21.92
C ALA A 22 -17.35 0.04 21.12
N GLN A 23 -17.83 1.27 21.34
CA GLN A 23 -17.32 2.47 20.66
C GLN A 23 -16.96 3.51 21.69
N ILE A 24 -15.77 4.11 21.55
CA ILE A 24 -15.34 5.29 22.28
C ILE A 24 -15.48 6.48 21.33
N THR A 25 -16.24 7.47 21.76
CA THR A 25 -16.46 8.70 20.99
C THR A 25 -15.83 9.89 21.69
N ILE A 26 -15.05 10.68 20.97
CA ILE A 26 -14.61 12.02 21.38
C ILE A 26 -15.57 13.00 20.72
N PRO A 27 -16.50 13.60 21.48
CA PRO A 27 -17.52 14.46 20.92
C PRO A 27 -16.94 15.75 20.33
N ALA A 28 -17.69 16.39 19.42
CA ALA A 28 -17.35 17.71 18.93
C ALA A 28 -17.12 18.71 20.08
N ALA A 29 -16.24 19.67 19.89
CA ALA A 29 -15.83 20.67 20.87
C ALA A 29 -15.19 20.11 22.16
N SER A 30 -14.85 18.82 22.23
CA SER A 30 -14.07 18.22 23.29
C SER A 30 -12.66 17.89 22.82
N ALA A 31 -11.71 17.82 23.78
CA ALA A 31 -10.33 17.47 23.50
C ALA A 31 -9.80 16.49 24.55
N ILE A 32 -9.06 15.48 24.04
CA ILE A 32 -8.31 14.53 24.85
C ILE A 32 -6.85 14.65 24.49
N GLN A 33 -5.98 14.74 25.49
CA GLN A 33 -4.52 14.74 25.33
C GLN A 33 -3.93 13.56 26.09
N LEU A 34 -3.16 12.70 25.41
CA LEU A 34 -2.52 11.55 26.07
C LEU A 34 -1.22 11.95 26.78
N ALA A 35 -0.51 12.98 26.29
CA ALA A 35 0.70 13.54 26.90
C ALA A 35 1.74 12.47 27.33
N GLY A 36 1.93 11.44 26.50
CA GLY A 36 2.79 10.30 26.79
C GLY A 36 2.06 9.11 27.46
N GLY A 37 0.78 9.27 27.80
CA GLY A 37 -0.05 8.19 28.34
C GLY A 37 -0.48 7.18 27.27
N LYS A 38 -1.18 6.15 27.74
CA LYS A 38 -1.71 5.07 26.88
C LYS A 38 -3.24 5.06 26.90
N LEU A 39 -3.85 5.08 25.71
CA LEU A 39 -5.25 4.79 25.49
C LEU A 39 -5.39 3.37 24.94
N ASN A 40 -5.89 2.44 25.77
CA ASN A 40 -6.17 1.08 25.34
C ASN A 40 -7.66 0.93 25.04
N LEU A 41 -8.00 0.63 23.79
CA LEU A 41 -9.39 0.54 23.33
C LEU A 41 -9.97 -0.88 23.48
N ASN A 42 -9.13 -1.87 23.79
CA ASN A 42 -9.56 -3.26 24.02
C ASN A 42 -10.46 -3.82 22.89
N GLY A 43 -10.17 -3.49 21.65
CA GLY A 43 -10.95 -3.90 20.48
C GLY A 43 -12.16 -3.00 20.16
N ALA A 44 -12.37 -1.92 20.90
CA ALA A 44 -13.43 -0.96 20.61
C ALA A 44 -13.06 -0.06 19.40
N ASP A 45 -14.11 0.48 18.77
CA ASP A 45 -13.97 1.52 17.76
C ASP A 45 -13.67 2.88 18.40
N LEU A 46 -12.90 3.71 17.71
CA LEU A 46 -12.61 5.08 18.12
C LEU A 46 -13.20 6.05 17.10
N GLN A 47 -14.18 6.85 17.53
CA GLN A 47 -14.74 7.92 16.73
C GLN A 47 -14.28 9.29 17.27
N ILE A 48 -13.71 10.11 16.39
CA ILE A 48 -13.16 11.41 16.72
C ILE A 48 -13.96 12.48 15.97
N SER A 49 -14.85 13.17 16.69
CA SER A 49 -15.57 14.35 16.20
C SER A 49 -15.02 15.64 16.82
N GLY A 50 -14.30 15.53 17.94
CA GLY A 50 -13.54 16.59 18.59
C GLY A 50 -12.05 16.47 18.27
N THR A 51 -11.19 16.67 19.29
CA THR A 51 -9.73 16.60 19.14
C THR A 51 -9.15 15.47 19.99
N LEU A 52 -8.31 14.63 19.39
CA LEU A 52 -7.42 13.71 20.08
C LEU A 52 -5.96 14.09 19.79
N SER A 53 -5.20 14.47 20.80
CA SER A 53 -3.76 14.69 20.71
C SER A 53 -3.02 13.54 21.39
N VAL A 54 -2.32 12.71 20.60
CA VAL A 54 -1.57 11.55 21.09
C VAL A 54 -0.22 12.01 21.68
N GLY A 55 0.43 13.00 21.04
CA GLY A 55 1.77 13.45 21.43
C GLY A 55 2.78 12.29 21.38
N PRO A 56 3.61 12.07 22.43
CA PRO A 56 4.48 10.89 22.50
C PRO A 56 3.74 9.63 23.05
N GLY A 57 2.42 9.68 23.17
CA GLY A 57 1.60 8.62 23.76
C GLY A 57 1.33 7.45 22.82
N LEU A 58 0.45 6.57 23.27
CA LEU A 58 0.16 5.31 22.58
C LEU A 58 -1.34 5.03 22.56
N VAL A 59 -1.91 4.83 21.36
CA VAL A 59 -3.24 4.26 21.15
C VAL A 59 -3.07 2.80 20.77
N THR A 60 -3.71 1.88 21.52
CA THR A 60 -3.57 0.43 21.30
C THR A 60 -4.92 -0.27 21.20
N ASN A 61 -4.90 -1.42 20.52
CA ASN A 61 -6.03 -2.31 20.42
C ASN A 61 -7.30 -1.61 19.91
N ALA A 62 -7.15 -0.63 19.01
CA ALA A 62 -8.29 -0.09 18.28
C ALA A 62 -8.77 -1.14 17.28
N ASN A 63 -10.10 -1.29 17.14
CA ASN A 63 -10.66 -1.95 15.98
C ASN A 63 -10.69 -0.94 14.83
N ASN A 64 -11.70 -0.11 14.73
CA ASN A 64 -11.78 0.95 13.72
C ASN A 64 -11.37 2.30 14.29
N ILE A 65 -10.77 3.16 13.46
CA ILE A 65 -10.56 4.57 13.78
C ILE A 65 -11.26 5.41 12.71
N SER A 66 -12.12 6.32 13.16
CA SER A 66 -12.86 7.24 12.31
C SER A 66 -12.68 8.67 12.78
N ILE A 67 -12.12 9.51 11.92
CA ILE A 67 -12.01 10.95 12.10
C ILE A 67 -13.16 11.56 11.30
N ALA A 68 -14.19 12.04 12.00
CA ALA A 68 -15.35 12.64 11.36
C ALA A 68 -15.03 14.03 10.80
N ALA A 69 -15.86 14.52 9.91
CA ALA A 69 -15.73 15.89 9.41
C ALA A 69 -15.73 16.90 10.59
N GLY A 70 -14.71 17.75 10.65
CA GLY A 70 -14.45 18.67 11.76
C GLY A 70 -13.71 18.07 12.95
N GLY A 71 -13.51 16.75 13.00
CA GLY A 71 -12.64 16.08 13.97
C GLY A 71 -11.16 16.25 13.66
N LEU A 72 -10.32 16.18 14.67
CA LEU A 72 -8.86 16.28 14.58
C LEU A 72 -8.20 15.15 15.35
N LEU A 73 -7.36 14.37 14.66
CA LEU A 73 -6.40 13.46 15.27
C LEU A 73 -4.99 13.98 15.04
N ASP A 74 -4.37 14.50 16.09
CA ASP A 74 -2.96 14.89 16.12
C ASP A 74 -2.14 13.75 16.74
N ALA A 75 -1.42 13.02 15.89
CA ALA A 75 -0.64 11.86 16.31
C ALA A 75 0.71 12.21 16.94
N GLY A 76 1.21 13.43 16.74
CA GLY A 76 2.47 13.91 17.33
C GLY A 76 3.67 13.02 16.98
N SER A 77 4.35 12.48 17.99
CA SER A 77 5.43 11.49 17.85
C SER A 77 5.02 10.09 18.36
N GLY A 78 3.75 9.88 18.62
CA GLY A 78 3.23 8.67 19.25
C GLY A 78 3.05 7.50 18.29
N ALA A 79 2.43 6.44 18.82
CA ALA A 79 2.07 5.29 18.00
C ALA A 79 0.56 4.98 18.11
N ILE A 80 0.00 4.52 17.01
CA ILE A 80 -1.40 4.14 16.90
C ILE A 80 -1.47 2.73 16.31
N ASN A 81 -2.07 1.79 17.06
CA ASN A 81 -2.23 0.41 16.62
C ASN A 81 -3.72 0.10 16.44
N LEU A 82 -4.10 -0.33 15.24
CA LEU A 82 -5.47 -0.70 14.90
C LEU A 82 -5.51 -1.96 14.06
N SER A 83 -6.67 -2.64 14.12
CA SER A 83 -6.89 -3.89 13.40
C SER A 83 -8.04 -3.83 12.41
N GLY A 84 -8.77 -2.74 12.32
CA GLY A 84 -9.93 -2.56 11.45
C GLY A 84 -9.75 -1.42 10.44
N ASN A 85 -10.83 -0.73 10.18
CA ASN A 85 -10.92 0.33 9.20
C ASN A 85 -10.22 1.62 9.65
N TRP A 86 -9.72 2.37 8.66
CA TRP A 86 -9.21 3.72 8.82
C TRP A 86 -10.07 4.69 8.01
N SER A 87 -10.71 5.65 8.67
CA SER A 87 -11.52 6.66 8.01
C SER A 87 -11.03 8.06 8.40
N ASP A 88 -10.55 8.81 7.43
CA ASP A 88 -10.09 10.18 7.59
C ASP A 88 -10.97 11.11 6.73
N LEU A 89 -12.07 11.54 7.32
CA LEU A 89 -12.98 12.52 6.73
C LEU A 89 -12.85 13.90 7.41
N GLY A 90 -11.97 13.99 8.40
CA GLY A 90 -11.66 15.19 9.14
C GLY A 90 -10.25 15.71 8.86
N SER A 91 -9.43 15.77 9.92
CA SER A 91 -8.02 16.17 9.83
C SER A 91 -7.13 15.21 10.60
N PHE A 92 -6.14 14.64 9.91
CA PHE A 92 -5.08 13.85 10.52
C PHE A 92 -3.75 14.60 10.42
N ILE A 93 -3.13 14.89 11.56
CA ILE A 93 -1.79 15.47 11.65
C ILE A 93 -0.84 14.35 12.06
N ALA A 94 -0.04 13.88 11.10
CA ALA A 94 0.85 12.74 11.31
C ALA A 94 2.00 13.03 12.28
N GLY A 95 2.53 14.26 12.30
CA GLY A 95 3.75 14.57 13.04
C GLY A 95 4.90 13.67 12.63
N THR A 96 5.51 12.96 13.59
CA THR A 96 6.50 11.90 13.38
C THR A 96 6.01 10.53 13.86
N SER A 97 4.70 10.32 13.83
CA SER A 97 4.04 9.14 14.40
C SER A 97 4.22 7.87 13.56
N LEU A 98 3.94 6.76 14.22
CA LEU A 98 3.82 5.44 13.62
C LEU A 98 2.37 4.96 13.69
N VAL A 99 1.78 4.60 12.54
CA VAL A 99 0.48 3.95 12.49
C VAL A 99 0.67 2.49 12.07
N ASN A 100 0.29 1.56 12.95
CA ASN A 100 0.39 0.12 12.73
C ASN A 100 -0.99 -0.47 12.42
N PHE A 101 -1.12 -1.03 11.24
CA PHE A 101 -2.26 -1.85 10.80
C PHE A 101 -1.90 -3.31 11.00
N ILE A 102 -2.62 -3.99 11.89
CA ILE A 102 -2.32 -5.36 12.33
C ILE A 102 -3.50 -6.29 12.09
N ASP A 103 -3.29 -7.58 12.29
CA ASP A 103 -4.37 -8.56 12.30
C ASP A 103 -5.36 -8.31 13.44
N GLY A 104 -6.59 -8.75 13.23
CA GLY A 104 -7.69 -8.68 14.20
C GLY A 104 -8.84 -9.56 13.75
N GLY A 105 -10.03 -9.33 14.29
CA GLY A 105 -11.22 -10.14 14.01
C GLY A 105 -11.73 -10.08 12.56
N SER A 106 -11.33 -9.07 11.78
CA SER A 106 -11.73 -8.92 10.36
C SER A 106 -10.57 -9.25 9.43
N ALA A 107 -10.84 -10.08 8.42
CA ALA A 107 -9.92 -10.35 7.32
C ALA A 107 -9.73 -9.17 6.36
N GLN A 108 -10.51 -8.10 6.54
CA GLN A 108 -10.52 -6.93 5.67
C GLN A 108 -10.50 -5.64 6.48
N ALA A 109 -9.81 -4.63 5.97
CA ALA A 109 -9.84 -3.26 6.47
C ALA A 109 -10.06 -2.30 5.31
N ILE A 110 -10.95 -1.32 5.49
CA ILE A 110 -11.32 -0.34 4.48
C ILE A 110 -10.75 1.01 4.87
N PHE A 111 -10.12 1.66 3.90
CA PHE A 111 -9.69 3.05 4.00
C PHE A 111 -10.78 3.96 3.43
N ALA A 112 -11.03 5.09 4.08
CA ALA A 112 -11.87 6.16 3.59
C ALA A 112 -11.15 7.50 3.77
N GLY A 113 -11.27 8.36 2.77
CA GLY A 113 -10.50 9.62 2.71
C GLY A 113 -9.08 9.45 2.20
N ALA A 114 -8.39 10.56 2.05
CA ALA A 114 -6.99 10.63 1.66
C ALA A 114 -6.17 11.03 2.91
N THR A 115 -5.21 10.20 3.29
CA THR A 115 -4.42 10.42 4.50
C THR A 115 -2.93 10.55 4.17
N THR A 116 -2.25 11.46 4.85
CA THR A 116 -0.79 11.55 4.84
C THR A 116 -0.25 11.01 6.16
N PHE A 117 0.40 9.86 6.10
CA PHE A 117 1.11 9.22 7.22
C PHE A 117 2.58 9.65 7.22
N TYR A 118 3.19 9.75 8.39
CA TYR A 118 4.65 9.85 8.51
C TYR A 118 5.27 8.46 8.33
N THR A 119 4.97 7.52 9.22
CA THR A 119 5.35 6.11 9.09
C THR A 119 4.10 5.24 9.20
N ALA A 120 3.94 4.31 8.26
CA ALA A 120 2.91 3.30 8.34
C ALA A 120 3.48 1.89 8.23
N SER A 121 2.93 0.97 9.01
CA SER A 121 3.28 -0.44 8.98
C SER A 121 2.03 -1.29 8.84
N PHE A 122 2.02 -2.17 7.87
CA PHE A 122 1.00 -3.19 7.63
C PHE A 122 1.62 -4.54 7.91
N SER A 123 1.13 -5.25 8.91
CA SER A 123 1.61 -6.60 9.24
C SER A 123 0.45 -7.58 9.38
N SER A 124 0.58 -8.74 8.72
CA SER A 124 -0.44 -9.78 8.76
C SER A 124 0.18 -11.15 8.59
N THR A 125 -0.29 -12.09 9.39
CA THR A 125 -0.02 -13.52 9.24
C THR A 125 -1.19 -14.29 8.62
N THR A 126 -2.30 -13.59 8.35
CA THR A 126 -3.57 -14.17 7.87
C THR A 126 -3.91 -13.76 6.44
N GLY A 127 -3.06 -12.95 5.79
CA GLY A 127 -3.29 -12.48 4.43
C GLY A 127 -4.38 -11.40 4.34
N LYS A 128 -4.35 -10.45 5.27
CA LYS A 128 -5.37 -9.40 5.38
C LYS A 128 -5.49 -8.56 4.11
N ASN A 129 -6.75 -8.26 3.75
CA ASN A 129 -7.06 -7.36 2.64
C ASN A 129 -7.21 -5.91 3.14
N TYR A 130 -6.50 -4.98 2.50
CA TYR A 130 -6.66 -3.55 2.70
C TYR A 130 -7.27 -2.93 1.45
N LEU A 131 -8.45 -2.34 1.59
CA LEU A 131 -9.19 -1.71 0.50
C LEU A 131 -9.00 -0.20 0.51
N PHE A 132 -8.41 0.31 -0.55
CA PHE A 132 -8.13 1.73 -0.72
C PHE A 132 -9.19 2.41 -1.61
N PRO A 133 -9.66 3.62 -1.26
CA PRO A 133 -10.71 4.29 -2.00
C PRO A 133 -10.25 4.69 -3.40
N VAL A 134 -11.11 4.43 -4.38
CA VAL A 134 -10.89 4.80 -5.79
C VAL A 134 -10.57 6.29 -5.92
N GLY A 135 -9.57 6.61 -6.74
CA GLY A 135 -9.19 7.97 -7.08
C GLY A 135 -8.47 8.75 -5.98
N LEU A 136 -8.38 8.20 -4.76
CA LEU A 136 -7.71 8.86 -3.64
C LEU A 136 -6.31 8.28 -3.41
N THR A 137 -5.43 9.13 -2.84
CA THR A 137 -4.04 8.78 -2.56
C THR A 137 -3.80 8.68 -1.06
N GLN A 138 -3.18 7.57 -0.62
CA GLN A 138 -2.58 7.47 0.70
C GLN A 138 -1.09 7.81 0.57
N THR A 139 -0.61 8.79 1.30
CA THR A 139 0.77 9.27 1.22
C THR A 139 1.58 8.83 2.44
N PHE A 140 2.82 8.38 2.21
CA PHE A 140 3.78 8.00 3.26
C PHE A 140 5.02 8.86 3.10
N THR A 141 5.33 9.68 4.12
CA THR A 141 6.40 10.68 3.99
C THR A 141 7.76 10.17 4.44
N ASN A 142 7.82 9.22 5.39
CA ASN A 142 9.08 8.71 5.95
C ASN A 142 9.29 7.22 5.69
N SER A 143 8.34 6.36 6.03
CA SER A 143 8.52 4.92 5.87
C SER A 143 7.21 4.18 5.61
N LEU A 144 7.28 3.17 4.73
CA LEU A 144 6.21 2.22 4.46
C LEU A 144 6.73 0.79 4.67
N THR A 145 6.14 0.10 5.64
CA THR A 145 6.41 -1.32 5.91
C THR A 145 5.18 -2.15 5.55
N ILE A 146 5.35 -3.24 4.79
CA ILE A 146 4.31 -4.20 4.47
C ILE A 146 4.88 -5.60 4.64
N LEU A 147 4.43 -6.32 5.65
CA LEU A 147 4.95 -7.64 6.02
C LEU A 147 3.83 -8.67 6.06
N GLY A 148 3.66 -9.41 4.97
CA GLY A 148 2.87 -10.63 4.92
C GLY A 148 3.70 -11.86 5.25
N THR A 149 3.17 -13.04 4.95
CA THR A 149 3.89 -14.32 5.02
C THR A 149 3.84 -15.02 3.66
N ALA A 150 4.75 -15.95 3.40
CA ALA A 150 4.88 -16.65 2.12
C ALA A 150 3.60 -17.37 1.66
N ALA A 151 2.75 -17.81 2.60
CA ALA A 151 1.48 -18.48 2.29
C ALA A 151 0.27 -17.56 2.38
N GLN A 152 0.43 -16.37 2.96
CA GLN A 152 -0.62 -15.43 3.31
C GLN A 152 -0.11 -13.99 3.07
N GLY A 153 0.09 -13.64 1.81
CA GLY A 153 0.48 -12.29 1.40
C GLY A 153 -0.59 -11.26 1.73
N ILE A 154 -0.19 -10.10 2.25
CA ILE A 154 -1.10 -8.97 2.45
C ILE A 154 -1.64 -8.54 1.09
N GLN A 155 -2.94 -8.23 1.01
CA GLN A 155 -3.57 -7.81 -0.23
C GLN A 155 -3.93 -6.32 -0.19
N PHE A 156 -3.33 -5.54 -1.09
CA PHE A 156 -3.72 -4.15 -1.36
C PHE A 156 -4.65 -4.12 -2.57
N ARG A 157 -5.87 -3.67 -2.37
CA ARG A 157 -6.91 -3.65 -3.40
C ARG A 157 -7.60 -2.31 -3.46
N SER A 158 -8.05 -1.91 -4.64
CA SER A 158 -8.98 -0.80 -4.77
C SER A 158 -10.39 -1.22 -4.31
N THR A 159 -11.17 -0.28 -3.80
CA THR A 159 -12.58 -0.50 -3.42
C THR A 159 -13.48 -0.88 -4.60
N ALA A 160 -13.05 -0.63 -5.84
CA ALA A 160 -13.75 -1.06 -7.04
C ALA A 160 -12.79 -1.70 -8.03
N ALA A 161 -13.14 -2.90 -8.51
CA ALA A 161 -12.35 -3.62 -9.50
C ALA A 161 -12.21 -2.81 -10.80
N GLY A 162 -11.00 -2.79 -11.37
CA GLY A 162 -10.71 -2.06 -12.61
C GLY A 162 -10.60 -0.54 -12.46
N GLN A 163 -10.73 -0.01 -11.24
CA GLN A 163 -10.55 1.42 -10.96
C GLN A 163 -9.39 1.62 -10.00
N ALA A 164 -8.50 2.57 -10.30
CA ALA A 164 -7.28 2.77 -9.53
C ALA A 164 -7.53 3.52 -8.22
N ALA A 165 -6.93 3.02 -7.14
CA ALA A 165 -6.57 3.78 -5.95
C ALA A 165 -5.06 4.06 -5.99
N PHE A 166 -4.56 4.96 -5.15
CA PHE A 166 -3.16 5.38 -5.21
C PHE A 166 -2.47 5.30 -3.85
N VAL A 167 -1.20 4.91 -3.88
CA VAL A 167 -0.27 5.01 -2.76
C VAL A 167 0.96 5.79 -3.20
N ASN A 168 1.47 6.64 -2.34
CA ASN A 168 2.59 7.52 -2.64
C ASN A 168 3.61 7.47 -1.51
N LEU A 169 4.69 6.71 -1.69
CA LEU A 169 5.85 6.82 -0.82
C LEU A 169 6.75 7.93 -1.36
N GLN A 170 6.99 8.96 -0.54
CA GLN A 170 7.80 10.11 -0.93
C GLN A 170 9.22 9.69 -1.31
N PRO A 171 9.93 10.42 -2.20
CA PRO A 171 11.26 10.02 -2.70
C PRO A 171 12.32 9.80 -1.62
N SER A 172 12.23 10.50 -0.48
CA SER A 172 13.14 10.33 0.67
C SER A 172 12.71 9.20 1.62
N GLY A 173 11.53 8.62 1.41
CA GLY A 173 10.99 7.59 2.28
C GLY A 173 11.69 6.24 2.08
N THR A 174 11.66 5.42 3.12
CA THR A 174 12.18 4.05 3.11
C THR A 174 11.06 3.03 2.99
N GLN A 175 11.36 1.87 2.42
CA GLN A 175 10.39 0.78 2.31
C GLN A 175 10.96 -0.54 2.81
N ASN A 176 10.11 -1.34 3.47
CA ASN A 176 10.37 -2.74 3.78
C ASN A 176 9.11 -3.54 3.43
N ILE A 177 9.11 -4.16 2.24
CA ILE A 177 7.91 -4.79 1.69
C ILE A 177 8.23 -6.24 1.36
N ASN A 178 7.44 -7.17 1.92
CA ASN A 178 7.56 -8.60 1.67
C ASN A 178 6.18 -9.24 1.66
N PHE A 179 5.93 -10.13 0.68
CA PHE A 179 4.69 -10.89 0.53
C PHE A 179 3.44 -10.01 0.46
N VAL A 180 3.37 -9.21 -0.60
CA VAL A 180 2.23 -8.35 -0.90
C VAL A 180 1.64 -8.68 -2.27
N GLY A 181 0.32 -8.78 -2.33
CA GLY A 181 -0.46 -8.82 -3.57
C GLY A 181 -1.14 -7.48 -3.82
N VAL A 182 -1.08 -6.98 -5.04
CA VAL A 182 -1.62 -5.67 -5.42
C VAL A 182 -2.59 -5.82 -6.57
N SER A 183 -3.77 -5.19 -6.45
CA SER A 183 -4.79 -5.16 -7.49
C SER A 183 -5.42 -3.78 -7.57
N ASN A 184 -5.19 -3.07 -8.66
CA ASN A 184 -5.70 -1.73 -8.94
C ASN A 184 -5.30 -0.68 -7.86
N VAL A 185 -4.12 -0.84 -7.24
CA VAL A 185 -3.52 0.16 -6.36
C VAL A 185 -2.18 0.57 -6.97
N HIS A 186 -2.08 1.79 -7.47
CA HIS A 186 -0.92 2.28 -8.19
C HIS A 186 0.03 3.03 -7.26
N ALA A 187 1.32 2.76 -7.36
CA ALA A 187 2.34 3.55 -6.70
C ALA A 187 2.68 4.79 -7.56
N THR A 188 2.51 5.99 -6.98
CA THR A 188 2.70 7.27 -7.69
C THR A 188 3.96 8.02 -7.25
N GLY A 189 4.59 7.60 -6.16
CA GLY A 189 5.88 8.11 -5.67
C GLY A 189 7.04 7.30 -6.21
N GLN A 190 7.93 6.88 -5.32
CA GLN A 190 8.99 5.94 -5.71
C GLN A 190 8.39 4.55 -6.00
N PRO A 191 9.04 3.74 -6.87
CA PRO A 191 8.63 2.36 -7.12
C PRO A 191 8.60 1.53 -5.85
N LEU A 192 7.54 0.76 -5.66
CA LEU A 192 7.36 -0.09 -4.48
C LEU A 192 7.69 -1.55 -4.78
N ALA A 193 8.31 -2.23 -3.83
CA ALA A 193 8.70 -3.64 -3.91
C ALA A 193 9.41 -4.02 -5.23
N PRO A 194 10.42 -3.26 -5.71
CA PRO A 194 10.96 -3.42 -7.06
C PRO A 194 11.61 -4.79 -7.32
N THR A 195 11.99 -5.51 -6.26
CA THR A 195 12.61 -6.84 -6.33
C THR A 195 11.66 -7.99 -5.96
N GLN A 196 10.39 -7.66 -5.67
CA GLN A 196 9.36 -8.63 -5.30
C GLN A 196 8.47 -8.99 -6.49
N THR A 197 7.65 -10.00 -6.31
CA THR A 197 6.59 -10.38 -7.25
C THR A 197 5.22 -10.10 -6.64
N ASN A 198 4.20 -9.94 -7.50
CA ASN A 198 2.82 -9.71 -7.06
C ASN A 198 2.25 -11.00 -6.46
N ASP A 199 2.18 -11.09 -5.14
CA ASP A 199 1.76 -12.29 -4.41
C ASP A 199 0.24 -12.36 -4.24
N GLY A 200 -0.43 -12.93 -5.23
CA GLY A 200 -1.90 -13.10 -5.23
C GLY A 200 -2.69 -11.88 -5.73
N GLY A 201 -2.03 -10.85 -6.22
CA GLY A 201 -2.70 -9.74 -6.91
C GLY A 201 -3.13 -10.15 -8.32
N THR A 202 -4.33 -9.74 -8.73
CA THR A 202 -4.92 -10.09 -10.04
C THR A 202 -5.23 -8.88 -10.91
N GLY A 203 -5.13 -7.67 -10.36
CA GLY A 203 -5.39 -6.41 -11.06
C GLY A 203 -4.11 -5.70 -11.46
N ASP A 204 -4.29 -4.50 -11.99
CA ASP A 204 -3.19 -3.62 -12.37
C ASP A 204 -2.41 -3.16 -11.13
N ALA A 205 -1.07 -3.12 -11.24
CA ALA A 205 -0.14 -2.81 -10.17
C ALA A 205 0.95 -1.83 -10.65
N VAL A 206 0.55 -0.74 -11.31
CA VAL A 206 1.48 0.26 -11.84
C VAL A 206 2.37 0.83 -10.73
N GLY A 207 3.67 0.90 -10.99
CA GLY A 207 4.68 1.40 -10.04
C GLY A 207 5.11 0.40 -8.97
N TRP A 208 4.61 -0.85 -9.01
CA TRP A 208 5.02 -1.95 -8.15
C TRP A 208 5.85 -2.99 -8.93
N PHE A 209 6.64 -3.81 -8.22
CA PHE A 209 7.28 -5.04 -8.70
C PHE A 209 8.18 -4.89 -9.94
N GLY A 210 8.55 -3.68 -10.31
CA GLY A 210 9.43 -3.42 -11.43
C GLY A 210 10.73 -2.79 -10.95
N LEU A 211 11.88 -3.38 -11.29
CA LEU A 211 13.10 -2.60 -11.31
C LEU A 211 12.84 -1.43 -12.26
N LEU A 212 13.10 -0.20 -11.82
CA LEU A 212 13.24 0.91 -12.75
C LEU A 212 14.16 0.39 -13.86
N ALA A 213 13.65 0.27 -15.10
CA ALA A 213 14.52 0.13 -16.23
C ALA A 213 15.45 1.34 -16.17
N VAL A 214 16.65 1.14 -15.63
CA VAL A 214 17.71 2.10 -15.81
C VAL A 214 17.80 2.17 -17.33
N ALA A 215 17.37 3.29 -17.90
CA ALA A 215 17.63 3.57 -19.30
C ALA A 215 19.16 3.56 -19.41
N VAL A 216 19.72 2.40 -19.73
CA VAL A 216 21.10 2.30 -20.15
C VAL A 216 21.10 3.15 -21.41
N ALA A 217 21.61 4.38 -21.30
CA ALA A 217 21.82 5.22 -22.45
C ALA A 217 22.55 4.32 -23.44
N ALA A 218 21.90 4.03 -24.57
CA ALA A 218 22.49 3.19 -25.59
C ALA A 218 23.86 3.81 -25.88
N VAL A 219 24.93 3.13 -25.46
CA VAL A 219 26.29 3.55 -25.80
C VAL A 219 26.27 3.53 -27.33
N PRO A 220 26.39 4.69 -27.98
CA PRO A 220 26.39 4.72 -29.43
C PRO A 220 27.51 3.80 -29.87
N ALA A 221 27.17 2.76 -30.64
CA ALA A 221 28.17 1.89 -31.23
C ALA A 221 29.20 2.81 -31.91
N PRO A 222 30.50 2.61 -31.68
CA PRO A 222 31.50 3.45 -32.32
C PRO A 222 31.33 3.28 -33.82
N LEU A 223 30.70 4.26 -34.45
CA LEU A 223 30.62 4.34 -35.89
C LEU A 223 32.04 4.51 -36.36
N LEU A 224 32.55 3.55 -37.13
CA LEU A 224 33.81 3.72 -37.85
C LEU A 224 33.74 5.10 -38.51
N SER A 225 34.69 5.97 -38.19
CA SER A 225 34.73 7.31 -38.78
C SER A 225 34.71 7.16 -40.32
N PRO A 226 34.19 8.14 -41.06
CA PRO A 226 34.20 8.09 -42.54
C PRO A 226 35.58 7.75 -43.08
N PHE A 227 36.66 8.20 -42.41
CA PHE A 227 38.04 7.84 -42.73
C PHE A 227 38.35 6.36 -42.47
N GLY A 228 37.78 5.74 -41.42
CA GLY A 228 37.95 4.31 -41.14
C GLY A 228 37.29 3.44 -42.21
N LEU A 229 36.11 3.84 -42.67
CA LEU A 229 35.40 3.16 -43.78
C LEU A 229 36.17 3.31 -45.09
N LEU A 230 36.76 4.49 -45.37
CA LEU A 230 37.53 4.75 -46.56
C LEU A 230 38.85 3.95 -46.55
N LEU A 231 39.52 3.83 -45.41
CA LEU A 231 40.70 3.01 -45.22
C LEU A 231 40.40 1.52 -45.41
N LEU A 232 39.29 1.04 -44.87
CA LEU A 232 38.83 -0.34 -45.05
C LEU A 232 38.52 -0.64 -46.53
N GLY A 233 37.87 0.30 -47.22
CA GLY A 233 37.60 0.19 -48.66
C GLY A 233 38.84 0.11 -49.51
N LEU A 234 39.85 0.98 -49.22
CA LEU A 234 41.15 0.95 -49.92
C LEU A 234 41.92 -0.33 -49.65
N LEU A 235 41.90 -0.85 -48.43
CA LEU A 235 42.53 -2.13 -48.07
C LEU A 235 41.91 -3.29 -48.84
N LEU A 236 40.57 -3.35 -48.93
CA LEU A 236 39.85 -4.38 -49.68
C LEU A 236 40.11 -4.30 -51.19
N MET A 237 40.21 -3.08 -51.77
CA MET A 237 40.57 -2.90 -53.18
C MET A 237 42.02 -3.32 -53.44
N GLY A 238 42.94 -3.04 -52.52
CA GLY A 238 44.32 -3.49 -52.59
C GLY A 238 44.46 -5.01 -52.59
N LEU A 239 43.72 -5.69 -51.72
CA LEU A 239 43.65 -7.13 -51.64
C LEU A 239 43.06 -7.73 -52.94
N ALA A 240 41.97 -7.18 -53.46
CA ALA A 240 41.34 -7.65 -54.70
C ALA A 240 42.27 -7.54 -55.93
N ARG A 241 43.06 -6.45 -56.01
CA ARG A 241 44.11 -6.31 -57.07
C ARG A 241 45.23 -7.34 -56.95
N LYS A 242 45.66 -7.63 -55.72
CA LYS A 242 46.72 -8.63 -55.47
C LYS A 242 46.24 -10.04 -55.84
N PHE A 243 45.01 -10.38 -55.53
CA PHE A 243 44.43 -11.69 -55.94
C PHE A 243 44.28 -11.80 -57.47
N ARG A 244 43.87 -10.73 -58.17
CA ARG A 244 43.83 -10.75 -59.66
C ARG A 244 45.20 -10.93 -60.28
N SER A 245 46.27 -10.31 -59.73
CA SER A 245 47.62 -10.47 -60.25
C SER A 245 48.23 -11.87 -60.03
N LEU A 246 47.75 -12.60 -59.02
CA LEU A 246 48.13 -13.98 -58.78
C LEU A 246 47.43 -14.97 -59.70
N SER A 247 46.18 -14.73 -60.08
CA SER A 247 45.43 -15.60 -61.01
C SER A 247 45.95 -15.52 -62.45
N THR A 248 46.54 -14.39 -62.88
CA THR A 248 47.14 -14.25 -64.20
C THR A 248 48.53 -14.86 -64.33
N ARG A 249 49.18 -15.23 -63.22
CA ARG A 249 50.50 -15.89 -63.22
C ARG A 249 50.45 -17.42 -63.20
N CYS A 250 49.29 -18.00 -62.95
CA CYS A 250 49.08 -19.46 -62.98
C CYS A 250 48.56 -19.99 -64.33
N LEU A 251 48.42 -19.14 -65.36
CA LEU A 251 47.94 -19.48 -66.71
C LEU A 251 48.96 -19.17 -67.82
N ALA A 252 50.25 -19.05 -67.45
CA ALA A 252 51.36 -18.93 -68.43
C ALA A 252 52.36 -20.08 -68.24
#